data_291ca8c9e6f6bf5d8ef162f17c5e0bf9
#
_entry.id   291ca8c9e6f6bf5d8ef162f17c5e0bf9
#
_cell.length_a   1.000
_cell.length_b   1.000
_cell.length_c   1.000
_cell.angle_alpha   90.00
_cell.angle_beta   90.00
_cell.angle_gamma   90.00
#
_symmetry.space_group_name_H-M   'P 1'
#
loop_
_entity.id
_entity.type
_entity.pdbx_description
1 polymer ?
#
loop_
_entity_poly.entity_id
_entity_poly.type
_entity_poly.pdbx_seq_one_letter_code
_entity_poly.pdbx_strand_id
1 'polypeptide(L)'
;VGLEELRTHVDSLIIIPNDRLRELIDKTTSFEDAFKEVDNVLHRGVQSISDLIAVTGVINLDFADGKTVMEKSGTAIIVIGCNAGENRAIEAARQAVSNSLLEATIEGATNAIVNVTGGKNLTLFEIEDAVETVREAANSDVNIIFGAIKNDNLTDEVIVTVIATGFDKEVSDEALFSDDVHVQKRRSTPEVDDEYEIPPFLRSDNY
;
A
#
# COMPACT_ATOMS: atom_id res chain seq x y z
N VAL A 1 -1.69 1.51 -20.03
CA VAL A 1 -0.75 2.00 -21.07
C VAL A 1 0.27 2.97 -20.44
N GLY A 2 -0.12 4.15 -19.93
CA GLY A 2 0.87 5.12 -19.41
C GLY A 2 1.59 4.69 -18.14
N LEU A 3 0.90 4.01 -17.23
CA LEU A 3 1.48 3.51 -15.98
C LEU A 3 2.53 2.41 -16.24
N GLU A 4 2.27 1.51 -17.15
CA GLU A 4 3.20 0.44 -17.53
C GLU A 4 4.45 0.99 -18.22
N GLU A 5 4.27 2.00 -19.06
CA GLU A 5 5.40 2.69 -19.70
C GLU A 5 6.26 3.41 -18.64
N LEU A 6 5.65 4.10 -17.67
CA LEU A 6 6.36 4.73 -16.57
C LEU A 6 7.14 3.71 -15.73
N ARG A 7 6.54 2.55 -15.43
CA ARG A 7 7.16 1.46 -14.66
C ARG A 7 8.49 0.99 -15.25
N THR A 8 8.64 1.05 -16.58
CA THR A 8 9.90 0.66 -17.25
C THR A 8 11.04 1.67 -17.10
N HIS A 9 10.73 2.89 -16.64
CA HIS A 9 11.69 3.99 -16.54
C HIS A 9 12.01 4.42 -15.10
N VAL A 10 11.36 3.79 -14.10
CA VAL A 10 11.57 4.10 -12.70
C VAL A 10 11.93 2.85 -11.90
N ASP A 11 12.67 3.02 -10.81
CA ASP A 11 13.06 1.90 -9.93
C ASP A 11 11.92 1.50 -8.98
N SER A 12 11.16 2.49 -8.51
CA SER A 12 10.01 2.31 -7.63
C SER A 12 8.85 3.14 -8.12
N LEU A 13 7.65 2.60 -8.06
CA LEU A 13 6.41 3.29 -8.43
C LEU A 13 5.41 3.22 -7.29
N ILE A 14 5.05 4.38 -6.73
CA ILE A 14 4.01 4.52 -5.72
C ILE A 14 2.71 4.87 -6.42
N ILE A 15 1.69 4.05 -6.24
CA ILE A 15 0.36 4.25 -6.82
C ILE A 15 -0.61 4.51 -5.69
N ILE A 16 -1.38 5.60 -5.81
CA ILE A 16 -2.47 5.94 -4.89
C ILE A 16 -3.76 5.93 -5.72
N PRO A 17 -4.63 4.91 -5.55
CA PRO A 17 -5.90 4.84 -6.26
C PRO A 17 -6.84 5.95 -5.80
N ASN A 18 -7.34 6.77 -6.74
CA ASN A 18 -8.24 7.88 -6.42
C ASN A 18 -9.55 7.41 -5.76
N ASP A 19 -10.01 6.21 -6.10
CA ASP A 19 -11.27 5.68 -5.55
C ASP A 19 -11.20 5.45 -4.04
N ARG A 20 -10.02 5.12 -3.52
CA ARG A 20 -9.77 4.94 -2.08
C ARG A 20 -9.80 6.25 -1.30
N LEU A 21 -9.53 7.35 -1.97
CA LEU A 21 -9.61 8.67 -1.35
C LEU A 21 -11.06 9.04 -0.98
N ARG A 22 -12.06 8.38 -1.59
CA ARG A 22 -13.47 8.54 -1.22
C ARG A 22 -13.78 8.01 0.19
N GLU A 23 -12.96 7.11 0.72
CA GLU A 23 -13.08 6.57 2.07
C GLU A 23 -12.55 7.52 3.14
N LEU A 24 -11.65 8.46 2.73
CA LEU A 24 -11.08 9.49 3.61
C LEU A 24 -11.98 10.72 3.78
N ILE A 25 -12.95 10.89 2.90
CA ILE A 25 -13.79 12.08 2.87
C ILE A 25 -15.18 11.76 3.40
N ASP A 26 -15.70 12.66 4.24
CA ASP A 26 -17.08 12.59 4.71
C ASP A 26 -18.06 12.88 3.55
N LYS A 27 -19.25 12.31 3.63
CA LYS A 27 -20.34 12.56 2.64
C LYS A 27 -20.70 14.02 2.46
N THR A 28 -20.30 14.88 3.40
CA THR A 28 -20.54 16.32 3.41
C THR A 28 -19.35 17.12 2.88
N THR A 29 -18.22 16.48 2.59
CA THR A 29 -17.00 17.14 2.08
C THR A 29 -17.25 17.68 0.67
N SER A 30 -16.89 18.95 0.43
CA SER A 30 -17.01 19.54 -0.88
C SER A 30 -16.05 18.90 -1.87
N PHE A 31 -16.38 18.98 -3.16
CA PHE A 31 -15.51 18.45 -4.22
C PHE A 31 -14.10 19.07 -4.21
N GLU A 32 -14.02 20.38 -3.94
CA GLU A 32 -12.75 21.09 -3.83
C GLU A 32 -11.91 20.62 -2.63
N ASP A 33 -12.55 20.41 -1.48
CA ASP A 33 -11.85 19.94 -0.29
C ASP A 33 -11.42 18.48 -0.42
N ALA A 34 -12.21 17.67 -1.13
CA ALA A 34 -11.82 16.30 -1.46
C ALA A 34 -10.51 16.25 -2.28
N PHE A 35 -10.39 17.11 -3.30
CA PHE A 35 -9.14 17.20 -4.07
C PHE A 35 -7.96 17.72 -3.26
N LYS A 36 -8.18 18.65 -2.34
CA LYS A 36 -7.13 19.12 -1.42
C LYS A 36 -6.62 17.99 -0.53
N GLU A 37 -7.52 17.10 -0.09
CA GLU A 37 -7.09 15.95 0.73
C GLU A 37 -6.25 14.96 -0.06
N VAL A 38 -6.59 14.72 -1.34
CA VAL A 38 -5.74 13.95 -2.26
C VAL A 38 -4.34 14.57 -2.41
N ASP A 39 -4.30 15.88 -2.65
CA ASP A 39 -3.04 16.62 -2.76
C ASP A 39 -2.22 16.54 -1.46
N ASN A 40 -2.89 16.58 -0.30
CA ASN A 40 -2.26 16.44 1.00
C ASN A 40 -1.61 15.05 1.18
N VAL A 41 -2.28 13.97 0.75
CA VAL A 41 -1.73 12.62 0.85
C VAL A 41 -0.45 12.50 0.00
N LEU A 42 -0.50 12.96 -1.25
CA LEU A 42 0.65 12.99 -2.14
C LEU A 42 1.78 13.86 -1.57
N HIS A 43 1.44 15.06 -1.06
CA HIS A 43 2.41 15.97 -0.47
C HIS A 43 3.11 15.34 0.74
N ARG A 44 2.34 14.75 1.67
CA ARG A 44 2.89 14.04 2.83
C ARG A 44 3.79 12.88 2.43
N GLY A 45 3.40 12.12 1.39
CA GLY A 45 4.20 11.03 0.86
C GLY A 45 5.58 11.50 0.37
N VAL A 46 5.59 12.51 -0.50
CA VAL A 46 6.84 13.09 -1.02
C VAL A 46 7.66 13.75 0.09
N GLN A 47 7.00 14.48 0.99
CA GLN A 47 7.65 15.12 2.11
C GLN A 47 8.32 14.11 3.04
N SER A 48 7.65 13.00 3.37
CA SER A 48 8.20 11.97 4.25
C SER A 48 9.49 11.36 3.69
N ILE A 49 9.55 11.12 2.37
CA ILE A 49 10.76 10.64 1.71
C ILE A 49 11.86 11.72 1.72
N SER A 50 11.47 12.95 1.42
CA SER A 50 12.41 14.08 1.40
C SER A 50 12.98 14.36 2.79
N ASP A 51 12.15 14.33 3.82
CA ASP A 51 12.56 14.57 5.21
C ASP A 51 13.50 13.47 5.72
N LEU A 52 13.30 12.21 5.32
CA LEU A 52 14.22 11.12 5.64
C LEU A 52 15.65 11.38 5.15
N ILE A 53 15.78 12.06 4.01
CA ILE A 53 17.07 12.31 3.37
C ILE A 53 17.66 13.65 3.83
N ALA A 54 16.83 14.69 3.96
CA ALA A 54 17.28 16.07 4.13
C ALA A 54 17.31 16.54 5.59
N VAL A 55 16.49 15.95 6.47
CA VAL A 55 16.36 16.39 7.86
C VAL A 55 17.24 15.53 8.76
N THR A 56 18.11 16.19 9.53
CA THR A 56 18.86 15.50 10.57
C THR A 56 17.92 15.10 11.70
N GLY A 57 17.64 13.81 11.79
CA GLY A 57 16.77 13.20 12.81
C GLY A 57 17.53 12.84 14.09
N VAL A 58 16.79 12.28 15.03
CA VAL A 58 17.36 11.62 16.23
C VAL A 58 18.04 10.31 15.83
N ILE A 59 17.43 9.60 14.89
CA ILE A 59 17.98 8.42 14.22
C ILE A 59 17.94 8.73 12.73
N ASN A 60 19.13 8.88 12.15
CA ASN A 60 19.24 9.18 10.73
C ASN A 60 19.20 7.90 9.91
N LEU A 61 18.43 7.94 8.84
CA LEU A 61 18.52 6.95 7.80
C LEU A 61 19.63 7.34 6.83
N ASP A 62 20.53 6.41 6.51
CA ASP A 62 21.51 6.66 5.45
C ASP A 62 20.80 6.62 4.07
N PHE A 63 21.15 7.56 3.22
CA PHE A 63 20.65 7.59 1.83
C PHE A 63 20.95 6.27 1.09
N ALA A 64 22.08 5.63 1.39
CA ALA A 64 22.41 4.33 0.81
C ALA A 64 21.43 3.24 1.20
N ASP A 65 20.96 3.25 2.44
CA ASP A 65 19.96 2.30 2.94
C ASP A 65 18.62 2.52 2.27
N GLY A 66 18.14 3.77 2.20
CA GLY A 66 16.92 4.13 1.50
C GLY A 66 16.96 3.75 0.02
N LYS A 67 18.10 3.99 -0.63
CA LYS A 67 18.33 3.58 -2.01
C LYS A 67 18.22 2.07 -2.17
N THR A 68 18.83 1.30 -1.30
CA THR A 68 18.80 -0.19 -1.36
C THR A 68 17.39 -0.76 -1.30
N VAL A 69 16.51 -0.14 -0.50
CA VAL A 69 15.10 -0.54 -0.38
C VAL A 69 14.29 -0.20 -1.63
N MET A 70 14.62 0.91 -2.28
CA MET A 70 13.82 1.45 -3.38
C MET A 70 14.36 1.10 -4.78
N GLU A 71 15.64 0.77 -4.92
CA GLU A 71 16.25 0.46 -6.21
C GLU A 71 15.68 -0.84 -6.77
N LYS A 72 15.09 -0.76 -7.98
CA LYS A 72 14.46 -1.89 -8.69
C LYS A 72 13.40 -2.64 -7.90
N SER A 73 12.75 -1.97 -6.98
CA SER A 73 11.74 -2.58 -6.11
C SER A 73 10.35 -2.71 -6.75
N GLY A 74 10.15 -2.10 -7.91
CA GLY A 74 8.88 -2.17 -8.65
C GLY A 74 7.77 -1.39 -7.96
N THR A 75 6.70 -2.05 -7.55
CA THR A 75 5.60 -1.38 -6.85
C THR A 75 5.97 -1.11 -5.39
N ALA A 76 5.76 0.11 -4.96
CA ALA A 76 5.92 0.55 -3.59
C ALA A 76 4.60 1.10 -3.04
N ILE A 77 4.35 0.86 -1.76
CA ILE A 77 3.18 1.35 -1.03
C ILE A 77 3.67 2.32 0.04
N ILE A 78 3.00 3.47 0.14
CA ILE A 78 3.21 4.41 1.22
C ILE A 78 1.95 4.49 2.08
N VAL A 79 2.11 4.29 3.39
CA VAL A 79 1.03 4.42 4.37
C VAL A 79 1.44 5.33 5.50
N ILE A 80 0.49 6.10 6.01
CA ILE A 80 0.72 7.10 7.04
C ILE A 80 -0.34 6.92 8.12
N GLY A 81 0.10 6.86 9.38
CA GLY A 81 -0.77 6.89 10.55
C GLY A 81 -0.35 8.02 11.50
N CYS A 82 -1.33 8.58 12.19
CA CYS A 82 -1.11 9.65 13.15
C CYS A 82 -1.97 9.41 14.38
N ASN A 83 -1.37 9.47 15.55
CA ASN A 83 -2.12 9.36 16.81
C ASN A 83 -1.50 10.23 17.90
N ALA A 84 -2.29 10.52 18.94
CA ALA A 84 -1.89 11.32 20.09
C ALA A 84 -2.27 10.61 21.39
N GLY A 85 -1.63 10.98 22.50
CA GLY A 85 -1.92 10.47 23.83
C GLY A 85 -1.16 9.19 24.19
N GLU A 86 -1.76 8.35 25.01
CA GLU A 86 -1.15 7.11 25.51
C GLU A 86 -1.09 6.05 24.39
N ASN A 87 0.04 5.34 24.26
CA ASN A 87 0.32 4.37 23.19
C ASN A 87 0.26 4.95 21.76
N ARG A 88 0.43 6.26 21.61
CA ARG A 88 0.30 6.99 20.33
C ARG A 88 1.15 6.40 19.21
N ALA A 89 2.36 5.92 19.50
CA ALA A 89 3.25 5.35 18.49
C ALA A 89 2.75 4.00 17.96
N ILE A 90 2.28 3.11 18.85
CA ILE A 90 1.67 1.83 18.49
C ILE A 90 0.37 2.07 17.68
N GLU A 91 -0.48 2.96 18.15
CA GLU A 91 -1.75 3.24 17.49
C GLU A 91 -1.54 3.94 16.13
N ALA A 92 -0.56 4.84 16.02
CA ALA A 92 -0.18 5.43 14.74
C ALA A 92 0.37 4.38 13.77
N ALA A 93 1.25 3.48 14.23
CA ALA A 93 1.76 2.38 13.42
C ALA A 93 0.64 1.44 12.99
N ARG A 94 -0.25 1.04 13.91
CA ARG A 94 -1.42 0.21 13.62
C ARG A 94 -2.34 0.88 12.62
N GLN A 95 -2.62 2.17 12.78
CA GLN A 95 -3.41 2.94 11.82
C GLN A 95 -2.74 2.98 10.45
N ALA A 96 -1.42 3.17 10.38
CA ALA A 96 -0.68 3.15 9.12
C ALA A 96 -0.87 1.82 8.39
N VAL A 97 -0.62 0.69 9.06
CA VAL A 97 -0.64 -0.64 8.43
C VAL A 97 -2.05 -1.20 8.19
N SER A 98 -3.04 -0.77 8.98
CA SER A 98 -4.45 -1.19 8.83
C SER A 98 -5.28 -0.22 8.00
N ASN A 99 -4.68 0.89 7.55
CA ASN A 99 -5.41 1.90 6.80
C ASN A 99 -5.79 1.34 5.42
N SER A 100 -7.07 1.09 5.25
CA SER A 100 -7.71 0.49 4.07
C SER A 100 -7.56 1.31 2.78
N LEU A 101 -6.82 2.44 2.83
CA LEU A 101 -6.62 3.33 1.69
C LEU A 101 -6.10 2.64 0.43
N LEU A 102 -5.49 1.46 0.59
CA LEU A 102 -4.79 0.82 -0.51
C LEU A 102 -5.26 -0.61 -0.82
N GLU A 103 -6.26 -1.21 -0.10
CA GLU A 103 -6.56 -2.66 -0.18
C GLU A 103 -5.31 -3.57 -0.16
N ALA A 104 -4.14 -2.96 -0.34
CA ALA A 104 -2.86 -3.63 -0.24
C ALA A 104 -2.43 -3.56 1.22
N THR A 105 -2.44 -4.67 1.88
CA THR A 105 -1.75 -4.84 3.15
C THR A 105 -0.25 -4.72 2.87
N ILE A 106 0.53 -4.27 3.85
CA ILE A 106 1.99 -4.35 3.75
C ILE A 106 2.48 -5.80 3.87
N GLU A 107 1.56 -6.74 4.04
CA GLU A 107 1.82 -8.17 4.06
C GLU A 107 2.43 -8.63 2.73
N GLY A 108 3.52 -9.38 2.82
CA GLY A 108 4.29 -9.80 1.66
C GLY A 108 5.36 -8.82 1.20
N ALA A 109 5.49 -7.64 1.82
CA ALA A 109 6.61 -6.76 1.58
C ALA A 109 7.92 -7.41 2.04
N THR A 110 8.96 -7.36 1.22
CA THR A 110 10.29 -7.85 1.58
C THR A 110 11.15 -6.78 2.22
N ASN A 111 10.87 -5.51 1.95
CA ASN A 111 11.57 -4.39 2.53
C ASN A 111 10.58 -3.30 2.96
N ALA A 112 10.91 -2.61 4.05
CA ALA A 112 10.14 -1.46 4.51
C ALA A 112 11.06 -0.37 5.09
N ILE A 113 10.68 0.88 4.85
CA ILE A 113 11.25 2.04 5.51
C ILE A 113 10.17 2.56 6.47
N VAL A 114 10.51 2.69 7.75
CA VAL A 114 9.63 3.23 8.78
C VAL A 114 10.19 4.55 9.28
N ASN A 115 9.44 5.61 9.14
CA ASN A 115 9.80 6.92 9.68
C ASN A 115 8.84 7.29 10.82
N VAL A 116 9.40 7.53 12.00
CA VAL A 116 8.63 7.96 13.18
C VAL A 116 8.93 9.43 13.44
N THR A 117 7.93 10.29 13.29
CA THR A 117 8.05 11.72 13.55
C THR A 117 7.25 12.08 14.80
N GLY A 118 7.90 12.71 15.77
CA GLY A 118 7.24 13.12 17.01
C GLY A 118 7.84 14.40 17.60
N GLY A 119 7.24 14.87 18.68
CA GLY A 119 7.68 16.04 19.42
C GLY A 119 8.94 15.79 20.27
N LYS A 120 9.26 16.76 21.14
CA LYS A 120 10.41 16.68 22.06
C LYS A 120 10.35 15.53 23.06
N ASN A 121 9.16 15.03 23.28
CA ASN A 121 8.83 13.95 24.22
C ASN A 121 8.82 12.55 23.57
N LEU A 122 9.19 12.43 22.29
CA LEU A 122 9.30 11.13 21.62
C LEU A 122 10.42 10.32 22.28
N THR A 123 10.09 9.11 22.69
CA THR A 123 11.01 8.19 23.37
C THR A 123 11.52 7.10 22.44
N LEU A 124 12.65 6.50 22.78
CA LEU A 124 13.20 5.37 22.02
C LEU A 124 12.25 4.16 22.05
N PHE A 125 11.60 3.90 23.20
CA PHE A 125 10.64 2.82 23.32
C PHE A 125 9.44 2.99 22.37
N GLU A 126 8.92 4.21 22.23
CA GLU A 126 7.84 4.48 21.30
C GLU A 126 8.25 4.22 19.83
N ILE A 127 9.52 4.50 19.50
CA ILE A 127 10.05 4.22 18.16
C ILE A 127 10.16 2.70 17.95
N GLU A 128 10.70 1.97 18.92
CA GLU A 128 10.83 0.51 18.86
C GLU A 128 9.48 -0.18 18.77
N ASP A 129 8.51 0.24 19.59
CA ASP A 129 7.13 -0.28 19.58
C ASP A 129 6.43 -0.05 18.23
N ALA A 130 6.60 1.12 17.63
CA ALA A 130 6.06 1.41 16.30
C ALA A 130 6.67 0.51 15.22
N VAL A 131 8.00 0.33 15.24
CA VAL A 131 8.72 -0.52 14.28
C VAL A 131 8.29 -1.98 14.42
N GLU A 132 8.14 -2.48 15.66
CA GLU A 132 7.70 -3.85 15.89
C GLU A 132 6.26 -4.08 15.43
N THR A 133 5.37 -3.12 15.66
CA THR A 133 3.99 -3.17 15.16
C THR A 133 3.95 -3.28 13.63
N VAL A 134 4.82 -2.55 12.93
CA VAL A 134 4.94 -2.63 11.47
C VAL A 134 5.51 -3.98 11.04
N ARG A 135 6.52 -4.50 11.76
CA ARG A 135 7.12 -5.81 11.49
C ARG A 135 6.11 -6.95 11.59
N GLU A 136 5.31 -6.93 12.65
CA GLU A 136 4.24 -7.92 12.83
C GLU A 136 3.22 -7.90 11.69
N ALA A 137 2.88 -6.72 11.19
CA ALA A 137 1.92 -6.55 10.11
C ALA A 137 2.46 -6.95 8.72
N ALA A 138 3.76 -6.80 8.48
CA ALA A 138 4.40 -7.12 7.20
C ALA A 138 4.83 -8.59 7.07
N ASN A 139 4.79 -9.36 8.13
CA ASN A 139 5.44 -10.65 8.36
C ASN A 139 6.90 -10.54 8.85
N SER A 140 7.32 -11.52 9.65
CA SER A 140 8.56 -11.48 10.44
C SER A 140 9.86 -11.36 9.64
N ASP A 141 9.85 -11.70 8.35
CA ASP A 141 11.05 -11.74 7.50
C ASP A 141 11.30 -10.42 6.74
N VAL A 142 10.49 -9.37 6.97
CA VAL A 142 10.67 -8.08 6.34
C VAL A 142 11.97 -7.40 6.81
N ASN A 143 12.76 -6.90 5.87
CA ASN A 143 13.91 -6.06 6.16
C ASN A 143 13.44 -4.64 6.44
N ILE A 144 13.45 -4.21 7.71
CA ILE A 144 13.01 -2.87 8.12
C ILE A 144 14.20 -1.98 8.40
N ILE A 145 14.21 -0.84 7.71
CA ILE A 145 15.09 0.28 7.97
C ILE A 145 14.24 1.40 8.59
N PHE A 146 14.67 1.96 9.72
CA PHE A 146 13.88 2.96 10.39
C PHE A 146 14.66 4.23 10.69
N GLY A 147 13.94 5.34 10.70
CA GLY A 147 14.44 6.64 11.11
C GLY A 147 13.49 7.32 12.09
N ALA A 148 14.01 8.26 12.84
CA ALA A 148 13.22 9.06 13.78
C ALA A 148 13.54 10.55 13.62
N ILE A 149 12.50 11.34 13.32
CA ILE A 149 12.60 12.78 13.10
C ILE A 149 11.88 13.49 14.23
N LYS A 150 12.57 14.52 14.77
CA LYS A 150 11.97 15.40 15.76
C LYS A 150 11.36 16.61 15.06
N ASN A 151 10.08 16.82 15.32
CA ASN A 151 9.34 17.99 14.86
C ASN A 151 8.80 18.79 16.05
N ASP A 152 9.38 19.96 16.30
CA ASP A 152 9.01 20.81 17.45
C ASP A 152 7.59 21.38 17.37
N ASN A 153 6.94 21.28 16.22
CA ASN A 153 5.54 21.67 16.03
C ASN A 153 4.54 20.61 16.56
N LEU A 154 5.00 19.37 16.72
CA LEU A 154 4.20 18.28 17.29
C LEU A 154 4.36 18.31 18.82
N THR A 155 3.25 18.38 19.54
CA THR A 155 3.27 18.44 21.01
C THR A 155 3.08 17.06 21.61
N ASP A 156 2.01 16.37 21.22
CA ASP A 156 1.60 15.08 21.75
C ASP A 156 1.24 14.07 20.67
N GLU A 157 1.46 14.44 19.42
CA GLU A 157 1.19 13.59 18.27
C GLU A 157 2.47 12.86 17.84
N VAL A 158 2.27 11.64 17.35
CA VAL A 158 3.28 10.84 16.65
C VAL A 158 2.73 10.49 15.27
N ILE A 159 3.55 10.69 14.27
CA ILE A 159 3.27 10.32 12.88
C ILE A 159 4.19 9.18 12.51
N VAL A 160 3.62 8.08 12.05
CA VAL A 160 4.35 6.93 11.54
C VAL A 160 4.10 6.83 10.03
N THR A 161 5.15 6.93 9.25
CA THR A 161 5.11 6.74 7.80
C THR A 161 5.85 5.47 7.46
N VAL A 162 5.21 4.58 6.70
CA VAL A 162 5.79 3.33 6.25
C VAL A 162 5.80 3.31 4.73
N ILE A 163 6.96 3.02 4.15
CA ILE A 163 7.15 2.77 2.73
C ILE A 163 7.52 1.31 2.59
N ALA A 164 6.61 0.51 2.06
CA ALA A 164 6.80 -0.92 1.86
C ALA A 164 7.07 -1.22 0.40
N THR A 165 8.01 -2.11 0.12
CA THR A 165 8.45 -2.47 -1.22
C THR A 165 8.73 -3.96 -1.35
N GLY A 166 8.95 -4.45 -2.58
CA GLY A 166 9.34 -5.82 -2.84
C GLY A 166 8.20 -6.81 -2.71
N PHE A 167 6.99 -6.40 -3.08
CA PHE A 167 5.84 -7.29 -3.17
C PHE A 167 6.04 -8.26 -4.34
N ASP A 168 5.69 -9.53 -4.13
CA ASP A 168 5.72 -10.51 -5.21
C ASP A 168 4.80 -10.08 -6.36
N LYS A 169 5.24 -10.30 -7.60
CA LYS A 169 4.59 -9.79 -8.81
C LYS A 169 3.13 -10.24 -8.99
N GLU A 170 2.71 -11.30 -8.33
CA GLU A 170 1.34 -11.84 -8.45
C GLU A 170 0.31 -11.08 -7.59
N VAL A 171 0.73 -10.41 -6.51
CA VAL A 171 -0.18 -9.70 -5.60
C VAL A 171 -0.38 -8.24 -6.01
N SER A 172 0.61 -7.65 -6.72
CA SER A 172 0.65 -6.20 -6.94
C SER A 172 -0.29 -5.67 -8.02
N ASP A 173 -0.65 -6.49 -9.02
CA ASP A 173 -1.38 -6.00 -10.19
C ASP A 173 -2.90 -6.24 -10.13
N GLU A 174 -3.36 -7.33 -9.50
CA GLU A 174 -4.79 -7.62 -9.39
C GLU A 174 -5.47 -6.90 -8.20
N ALA A 175 -4.76 -6.70 -7.09
CA ALA A 175 -5.33 -6.05 -5.91
C ALA A 175 -5.49 -4.53 -6.05
N LEU A 176 -4.63 -3.87 -6.86
CA LEU A 176 -4.69 -2.43 -7.07
C LEU A 176 -5.76 -2.01 -8.12
N PHE A 177 -6.27 -2.95 -8.92
CA PHE A 177 -7.21 -2.69 -10.01
C PHE A 177 -8.44 -3.59 -9.98
N SER A 178 -8.73 -4.26 -8.86
CA SER A 178 -9.99 -4.99 -8.72
C SER A 178 -11.16 -4.00 -8.58
N ASP A 179 -11.53 -3.42 -9.71
CA ASP A 179 -12.89 -2.94 -9.88
C ASP A 179 -13.81 -4.15 -9.66
N ASP A 180 -14.69 -4.08 -8.66
CA ASP A 180 -15.83 -4.97 -8.50
C ASP A 180 -16.81 -4.83 -9.70
N VAL A 181 -16.33 -5.07 -10.89
CA VAL A 181 -17.20 -5.48 -11.97
C VAL A 181 -17.38 -6.99 -11.80
N HIS A 182 -18.44 -7.36 -11.13
CA HIS A 182 -19.03 -8.68 -11.24
C HIS A 182 -19.35 -8.96 -12.72
N VAL A 183 -18.35 -9.22 -13.51
CA VAL A 183 -18.52 -9.97 -14.74
C VAL A 183 -18.85 -11.40 -14.29
N GLN A 184 -20.13 -11.67 -14.20
CA GLN A 184 -20.59 -13.05 -14.18
C GLN A 184 -19.88 -13.75 -15.34
N LYS A 185 -18.86 -14.52 -15.01
CA LYS A 185 -18.23 -15.45 -15.93
C LYS A 185 -19.40 -16.30 -16.47
N ARG A 186 -19.85 -15.98 -17.68
CA ARG A 186 -20.81 -16.83 -18.40
C ARG A 186 -20.17 -18.21 -18.36
N ARG A 187 -20.85 -19.14 -17.69
CA ARG A 187 -20.50 -20.53 -17.70
C ARG A 187 -20.17 -20.90 -19.13
N SER A 188 -18.96 -21.38 -19.35
CA SER A 188 -18.60 -22.09 -20.56
C SER A 188 -19.73 -23.05 -20.87
N THR A 189 -20.33 -22.92 -22.02
CA THR A 189 -21.21 -23.92 -22.59
C THR A 189 -20.49 -25.26 -22.49
N PRO A 190 -21.16 -26.33 -22.00
CA PRO A 190 -20.55 -27.64 -22.04
C PRO A 190 -20.27 -27.95 -23.50
N GLU A 191 -19.07 -28.50 -23.77
CA GLU A 191 -18.74 -29.14 -25.02
C GLU A 191 -19.87 -30.12 -25.33
N VAL A 192 -20.56 -29.90 -26.42
CA VAL A 192 -21.53 -30.80 -26.96
C VAL A 192 -20.70 -31.91 -27.59
N ASP A 193 -20.64 -33.08 -26.92
CA ASP A 193 -20.20 -34.31 -27.54
C ASP A 193 -21.13 -34.56 -28.73
N ASP A 194 -20.60 -34.52 -29.95
CA ASP A 194 -21.25 -34.88 -31.19
C ASP A 194 -21.43 -36.40 -31.26
N GLU A 195 -22.18 -36.98 -30.32
CA GLU A 195 -22.72 -38.30 -30.45
C GLU A 195 -24.25 -38.24 -30.52
N TYR A 196 -24.75 -37.60 -31.59
CA TYR A 196 -26.13 -37.79 -31.99
C TYR A 196 -26.27 -39.18 -32.58
N GLU A 197 -26.57 -40.18 -31.74
CA GLU A 197 -27.13 -41.45 -32.23
C GLU A 197 -28.44 -41.17 -32.98
N ILE A 198 -28.44 -41.44 -34.29
CA ILE A 198 -29.65 -41.33 -35.13
C ILE A 198 -30.71 -42.29 -34.55
N PRO A 199 -31.87 -41.81 -34.15
CA PRO A 199 -32.92 -42.63 -33.61
C PRO A 199 -33.27 -43.79 -34.55
N PRO A 200 -33.60 -45.02 -34.03
CA PRO A 200 -33.77 -46.21 -34.84
C PRO A 200 -34.84 -46.11 -35.96
N PHE A 201 -35.81 -45.20 -35.81
CA PHE A 201 -36.89 -45.00 -36.80
C PHE A 201 -36.46 -44.17 -38.03
N LEU A 202 -35.26 -43.60 -38.05
CA LEU A 202 -34.72 -42.87 -39.19
C LEU A 202 -33.67 -43.68 -40.00
N ARG A 203 -33.42 -44.93 -39.62
CA ARG A 203 -32.62 -45.84 -40.40
C ARG A 203 -33.50 -46.43 -41.49
N SER A 204 -33.49 -45.87 -42.69
CA SER A 204 -34.14 -46.45 -43.83
C SER A 204 -33.38 -47.68 -44.31
N ASP A 205 -34.01 -48.85 -44.17
CA ASP A 205 -33.54 -50.05 -44.84
C ASP A 205 -33.74 -49.86 -46.36
N ASN A 206 -32.64 -49.80 -47.08
CA ASN A 206 -32.69 -49.92 -48.53
C ASN A 206 -32.65 -51.40 -48.89
N TYR A 207 -33.71 -51.80 -49.59
CA TYR A 207 -33.70 -52.94 -50.45
C TYR A 207 -32.77 -52.75 -51.65
#